data_e1daa15d3642e234543e321e5a2bfb74
#
_entry.id   e1daa15d3642e234543e321e5a2bfb74
#
_cell.length_a   1.000
_cell.length_b   1.000
_cell.length_c   1.000
_cell.angle_alpha   90.00
_cell.angle_beta   90.00
_cell.angle_gamma   90.00
#
_symmetry.space_group_name_H-M   'P 1'
#
loop_
_entity.id
_entity.type
_entity.pdbx_description
1 polymer ?
#
loop_
_entity_poly.entity_id
_entity_poly.type
_entity_poly.pdbx_seq_one_letter_code
_entity_poly.pdbx_strand_id
1 'polypeptide(L)'
;MGLFSRKPKLQDDALRELAQMFVWLPDDPTPGAELLDALRLDFTVESLGFVDDYLAIMRDRKLEGEAYGKVVLRCGAYVGEVIRRKAEGKRLHWLDYKGALRINKAIGDFGQGLGTAAVLWDSGAGLTFPLGKVMKFLENGREDSVKFFAQVLIEKSNGKS
;
A
#
# COMPACT_ATOMS: atom_id res chain seq x y z
N MET A 1 -25.72 7.92 -15.40
CA MET A 1 -25.41 8.37 -16.77
C MET A 1 -24.37 7.48 -17.40
N GLY A 2 -24.81 6.41 -18.02
CA GLY A 2 -23.93 5.41 -18.62
C GLY A 2 -22.99 5.98 -19.68
N LEU A 3 -23.49 6.90 -20.51
CA LEU A 3 -22.74 7.46 -21.63
C LEU A 3 -21.50 8.26 -21.23
N PHE A 4 -21.53 8.87 -20.05
CA PHE A 4 -20.44 9.72 -19.56
C PHE A 4 -19.72 9.12 -18.36
N SER A 5 -20.13 7.94 -17.95
CA SER A 5 -19.52 7.19 -16.87
C SER A 5 -18.25 6.52 -17.40
N ARG A 6 -17.12 7.07 -17.10
CA ARG A 6 -15.83 6.48 -17.45
C ARG A 6 -15.34 5.56 -16.33
N LYS A 7 -14.80 4.41 -16.70
CA LYS A 7 -14.12 3.55 -15.74
C LYS A 7 -12.94 4.34 -15.14
N PRO A 8 -12.65 4.17 -13.84
CA PRO A 8 -11.48 4.80 -13.24
C PRO A 8 -10.21 4.37 -13.98
N LYS A 9 -9.27 5.30 -14.10
CA LYS A 9 -7.95 5.00 -14.65
C LYS A 9 -7.17 4.17 -13.64
N LEU A 10 -6.70 3.01 -14.05
CA LEU A 10 -5.95 2.11 -13.18
C LEU A 10 -4.49 2.55 -13.08
N GLN A 11 -3.93 2.46 -11.89
CA GLN A 11 -2.55 2.83 -11.58
C GLN A 11 -1.67 1.60 -11.29
N ASP A 12 -2.09 0.43 -11.73
CA ASP A 12 -1.44 -0.84 -11.38
C ASP A 12 0.03 -0.88 -11.76
N ASP A 13 0.38 -0.41 -12.96
CA ASP A 13 1.76 -0.42 -13.43
C ASP A 13 2.66 0.50 -12.58
N ALA A 14 2.17 1.69 -12.27
CA ALA A 14 2.91 2.67 -11.47
C ALA A 14 3.19 2.14 -10.06
N LEU A 15 2.18 1.54 -9.43
CA LEU A 15 2.34 1.02 -8.07
C LEU A 15 3.19 -0.25 -8.02
N ARG A 16 3.10 -1.10 -9.04
CA ARG A 16 4.01 -2.24 -9.16
C ARG A 16 5.46 -1.79 -9.26
N GLU A 17 5.71 -0.74 -10.03
CA GLU A 17 7.05 -0.16 -10.16
C GLU A 17 7.55 0.42 -8.84
N LEU A 18 6.71 1.16 -8.12
CA LEU A 18 7.05 1.68 -6.79
C LEU A 18 7.38 0.55 -5.80
N ALA A 19 6.63 -0.54 -5.86
CA ALA A 19 6.89 -1.72 -5.02
C ALA A 19 8.26 -2.34 -5.34
N GLN A 20 8.64 -2.39 -6.60
CA GLN A 20 9.95 -2.88 -7.02
C GLN A 20 11.07 -1.93 -6.56
N MET A 21 10.82 -0.63 -6.57
CA MET A 21 11.77 0.36 -6.03
C MET A 21 12.00 0.16 -4.53
N PHE A 22 10.96 -0.26 -3.80
CA PHE A 22 11.13 -0.60 -2.38
C PHE A 22 12.07 -1.78 -2.19
N VAL A 23 11.94 -2.79 -3.04
CA VAL A 23 12.79 -3.99 -2.96
C VAL A 23 14.23 -3.67 -3.33
N TRP A 24 14.44 -2.94 -4.42
CA TRP A 24 15.80 -2.65 -4.90
C TRP A 24 15.82 -1.45 -5.84
N LEU A 25 16.52 -0.40 -5.45
CA LEU A 25 16.82 0.74 -6.32
C LEU A 25 18.11 1.41 -5.85
N PRO A 26 19.29 0.90 -6.28
CA PRO A 26 20.58 1.38 -5.76
C PRO A 26 20.88 2.84 -6.10
N ASP A 27 20.37 3.36 -7.23
CA ASP A 27 20.63 4.75 -7.65
C ASP A 27 19.78 5.77 -6.88
N ASP A 28 18.69 5.33 -6.26
CA ASP A 28 17.83 6.17 -5.42
C ASP A 28 17.23 5.29 -4.32
N PRO A 29 18.02 4.87 -3.34
CA PRO A 29 17.57 3.91 -2.35
C PRO A 29 16.47 4.47 -1.46
N THR A 30 15.56 3.58 -1.06
CA THR A 30 14.57 3.90 -0.04
C THR A 30 15.30 4.16 1.28
N PRO A 31 14.88 5.18 2.07
CA PRO A 31 15.46 5.37 3.40
C PRO A 31 15.44 4.06 4.20
N GLY A 32 16.56 3.70 4.80
CA GLY A 32 16.70 2.43 5.52
C GLY A 32 16.92 1.22 4.63
N ALA A 33 17.31 1.41 3.37
CA ALA A 33 17.54 0.31 2.43
C ALA A 33 18.56 -0.71 2.94
N GLU A 34 19.49 -0.32 3.79
CA GLU A 34 20.47 -1.22 4.42
C GLU A 34 19.83 -2.29 5.31
N LEU A 35 18.56 -2.07 5.70
CA LEU A 35 17.79 -3.00 6.51
C LEU A 35 16.94 -3.93 5.66
N LEU A 36 16.86 -3.68 4.35
CA LEU A 36 16.02 -4.42 3.43
C LEU A 36 16.85 -5.46 2.68
N ASP A 37 16.35 -6.69 2.69
CA ASP A 37 16.98 -7.81 1.96
C ASP A 37 16.08 -8.19 0.78
N ALA A 38 16.56 -7.90 -0.43
CA ALA A 38 15.80 -8.17 -1.65
C ALA A 38 15.41 -9.65 -1.79
N LEU A 39 16.20 -10.57 -1.23
CA LEU A 39 15.89 -12.01 -1.26
C LEU A 39 14.71 -12.37 -0.36
N ARG A 40 14.49 -11.59 0.70
CA ARG A 40 13.39 -11.80 1.64
C ARG A 40 12.13 -11.05 1.24
N LEU A 41 12.26 -10.03 0.40
CA LEU A 41 11.13 -9.24 -0.10
C LEU A 41 10.60 -9.89 -1.39
N ASP A 42 10.01 -11.04 -1.24
CA ASP A 42 9.56 -11.92 -2.32
C ASP A 42 8.05 -11.84 -2.58
N PHE A 43 7.40 -10.80 -2.10
CA PHE A 43 5.96 -10.54 -2.23
C PHE A 43 5.08 -11.62 -1.60
N THR A 44 5.61 -12.36 -0.63
CA THR A 44 4.81 -13.25 0.20
C THR A 44 4.24 -12.50 1.41
N VAL A 45 3.20 -13.07 2.04
CA VAL A 45 2.67 -12.50 3.29
C VAL A 45 3.73 -12.54 4.38
N GLU A 46 4.54 -13.60 4.42
CA GLU A 46 5.62 -13.76 5.39
C GLU A 46 6.65 -12.63 5.27
N SER A 47 6.90 -12.14 4.05
CA SER A 47 7.83 -11.03 3.85
C SER A 47 7.39 -9.75 4.56
N LEU A 48 6.10 -9.61 4.83
CA LEU A 48 5.57 -8.43 5.54
C LEU A 48 5.99 -8.40 7.02
N GLY A 49 6.42 -9.52 7.58
CA GLY A 49 7.05 -9.52 8.90
C GLY A 49 8.36 -8.74 8.91
N PHE A 50 9.15 -8.88 7.86
CA PHE A 50 10.39 -8.07 7.70
C PHE A 50 10.05 -6.61 7.47
N VAL A 51 8.95 -6.32 6.77
CA VAL A 51 8.49 -4.95 6.57
C VAL A 51 8.06 -4.32 7.89
N ASP A 52 7.34 -5.07 8.75
CA ASP A 52 6.98 -4.59 10.09
C ASP A 52 8.24 -4.22 10.90
N ASP A 53 9.28 -5.06 10.86
CA ASP A 53 10.54 -4.79 11.55
C ASP A 53 11.23 -3.55 10.99
N TYR A 54 11.26 -3.42 9.67
CA TYR A 54 11.78 -2.24 8.99
C TYR A 54 11.05 -0.96 9.42
N LEU A 55 9.72 -1.01 9.40
CA LEU A 55 8.91 0.16 9.76
C LEU A 55 9.08 0.57 11.23
N ALA A 56 9.28 -0.41 12.12
CA ALA A 56 9.55 -0.11 13.53
C ALA A 56 10.83 0.72 13.69
N ILE A 57 11.86 0.39 12.92
CA ILE A 57 13.12 1.14 12.92
C ILE A 57 12.94 2.52 12.27
N MET A 58 12.21 2.59 11.15
CA MET A 58 11.93 3.88 10.49
C MET A 58 11.14 4.82 11.39
N ARG A 59 10.21 4.27 12.17
CA ARG A 59 9.45 5.04 13.16
C ARG A 59 10.39 5.70 14.18
N ASP A 60 11.37 4.96 14.67
CA ASP A 60 12.34 5.47 15.63
C ASP A 60 13.24 6.56 15.04
N ARG A 61 13.49 6.50 13.72
CA ARG A 61 14.28 7.50 13.01
C ARG A 61 13.55 8.82 12.78
N LYS A 62 12.23 8.86 12.98
CA LYS A 62 11.39 10.07 12.84
C LYS A 62 11.59 10.77 11.51
N LEU A 63 11.32 10.06 10.44
CA LEU A 63 11.47 10.55 9.07
C LEU A 63 10.57 11.76 8.80
N GLU A 64 11.07 12.69 7.99
CA GLU A 64 10.33 13.88 7.58
C GLU A 64 10.52 14.13 6.09
N GLY A 65 9.64 14.96 5.52
CA GLY A 65 9.75 15.45 4.15
C GLY A 65 9.81 14.37 3.11
N GLU A 66 10.76 14.49 2.19
CA GLU A 66 10.93 13.57 1.07
C GLU A 66 11.21 12.13 1.51
N ALA A 67 12.03 11.96 2.55
CA ALA A 67 12.34 10.63 3.09
C ALA A 67 11.08 9.92 3.59
N TYR A 68 10.23 10.63 4.32
CA TYR A 68 8.95 10.11 4.78
C TYR A 68 8.06 9.71 3.59
N GLY A 69 7.95 10.58 2.59
CA GLY A 69 7.16 10.31 1.39
C GLY A 69 7.61 9.07 0.64
N LYS A 70 8.93 8.90 0.46
CA LYS A 70 9.48 7.70 -0.21
C LYS A 70 9.13 6.42 0.54
N VAL A 71 9.27 6.42 1.87
CA VAL A 71 8.92 5.23 2.67
C VAL A 71 7.44 4.90 2.51
N VAL A 72 6.55 5.89 2.68
CA VAL A 72 5.11 5.65 2.59
C VAL A 72 4.71 5.15 1.19
N LEU A 73 5.18 5.80 0.14
CA LEU A 73 4.81 5.44 -1.24
C LEU A 73 5.35 4.06 -1.63
N ARG A 74 6.63 3.84 -1.42
CA ARG A 74 7.28 2.58 -1.86
C ARG A 74 6.88 1.40 -0.98
N CYS A 75 6.92 1.57 0.32
CA CYS A 75 6.51 0.52 1.26
C CYS A 75 5.01 0.23 1.14
N GLY A 76 4.19 1.28 1.07
CA GLY A 76 2.75 1.10 0.88
C GLY A 76 2.42 0.39 -0.43
N ALA A 77 3.13 0.71 -1.51
CA ALA A 77 2.99 0.00 -2.79
C ALA A 77 3.36 -1.48 -2.65
N TYR A 78 4.44 -1.78 -1.93
CA TYR A 78 4.84 -3.16 -1.67
C TYR A 78 3.76 -3.93 -0.92
N VAL A 79 3.26 -3.37 0.18
CA VAL A 79 2.19 -3.99 0.99
C VAL A 79 0.96 -4.26 0.10
N GLY A 80 0.54 -3.26 -0.66
CA GLY A 80 -0.61 -3.40 -1.55
C GLY A 80 -0.39 -4.43 -2.65
N GLU A 81 0.83 -4.54 -3.19
CA GLU A 81 1.15 -5.55 -4.21
C GLU A 81 1.13 -6.96 -3.63
N VAL A 82 1.57 -7.17 -2.38
CA VAL A 82 1.40 -8.46 -1.70
C VAL A 82 -0.08 -8.82 -1.64
N ILE A 83 -0.92 -7.89 -1.22
CA ILE A 83 -2.37 -8.10 -1.13
C ILE A 83 -2.96 -8.45 -2.51
N ARG A 84 -2.62 -7.69 -3.54
CA ARG A 84 -3.13 -7.93 -4.90
C ARG A 84 -2.77 -9.33 -5.40
N ARG A 85 -1.53 -9.76 -5.16
CA ARG A 85 -1.04 -11.05 -5.64
C ARG A 85 -1.64 -12.24 -4.92
N LYS A 86 -2.01 -12.07 -3.65
CA LYS A 86 -2.50 -13.16 -2.80
C LYS A 86 -4.03 -13.18 -2.64
N ALA A 87 -4.71 -12.09 -2.98
CA ALA A 87 -6.17 -11.99 -2.89
C ALA A 87 -6.82 -12.62 -4.12
N GLU A 88 -6.97 -13.94 -4.11
CA GLU A 88 -7.47 -14.72 -5.23
C GLU A 88 -8.97 -14.56 -5.46
N GLY A 89 -9.73 -14.26 -4.41
CA GLY A 89 -11.18 -14.16 -4.46
C GLY A 89 -11.70 -12.85 -5.04
N LYS A 90 -10.86 -11.84 -5.18
CA LYS A 90 -11.23 -10.53 -5.71
C LYS A 90 -10.13 -9.98 -6.59
N ARG A 91 -10.55 -9.31 -7.66
CA ARG A 91 -9.64 -8.64 -8.55
C ARG A 91 -9.38 -7.23 -8.02
N LEU A 92 -8.17 -6.99 -7.54
CA LEU A 92 -7.79 -5.70 -6.95
C LEU A 92 -7.02 -4.85 -7.94
N HIS A 93 -7.32 -3.56 -7.95
CA HIS A 93 -6.66 -2.57 -8.79
C HIS A 93 -6.30 -1.34 -7.97
N TRP A 94 -5.25 -0.65 -8.39
CA TRP A 94 -4.88 0.62 -7.79
C TRP A 94 -5.59 1.77 -8.48
N LEU A 95 -6.11 2.69 -7.67
CA LEU A 95 -6.69 3.95 -8.14
C LEU A 95 -5.94 5.11 -7.52
N ASP A 96 -5.90 6.24 -8.23
CA ASP A 96 -5.48 7.50 -7.62
C ASP A 96 -6.61 8.09 -6.77
N TYR A 97 -6.35 9.23 -6.14
CA TYR A 97 -7.35 9.88 -5.29
C TYR A 97 -8.65 10.19 -6.06
N LYS A 98 -8.51 10.72 -7.27
CA LYS A 98 -9.69 11.08 -8.09
C LYS A 98 -10.51 9.85 -8.46
N GLY A 99 -9.85 8.77 -8.81
CA GLY A 99 -10.52 7.50 -9.10
C GLY A 99 -11.24 6.94 -7.88
N ALA A 100 -10.58 6.96 -6.72
CA ALA A 100 -11.18 6.50 -5.47
C ALA A 100 -12.41 7.35 -5.08
N LEU A 101 -12.30 8.67 -5.25
CA LEU A 101 -13.40 9.60 -4.95
C LEU A 101 -14.65 9.32 -5.81
N ARG A 102 -14.46 8.87 -7.06
CA ARG A 102 -15.58 8.47 -7.93
C ARG A 102 -16.29 7.21 -7.41
N ILE A 103 -15.54 6.30 -6.81
CA ILE A 103 -16.11 5.07 -6.25
C ILE A 103 -16.85 5.37 -4.95
N ASN A 104 -16.28 6.20 -4.09
CA ASN A 104 -16.88 6.54 -2.80
C ASN A 104 -16.55 7.98 -2.42
N LYS A 105 -17.56 8.84 -2.47
CA LYS A 105 -17.43 10.26 -2.15
C LYS A 105 -16.95 10.52 -0.72
N ALA A 106 -17.16 9.60 0.20
CA ALA A 106 -16.72 9.73 1.60
C ALA A 106 -15.19 9.81 1.71
N ILE A 107 -14.46 9.37 0.69
CA ILE A 107 -12.99 9.54 0.64
C ILE A 107 -12.60 11.02 0.73
N GLY A 108 -13.46 11.91 0.26
CA GLY A 108 -13.23 13.36 0.35
C GLY A 108 -13.09 13.87 1.78
N ASP A 109 -13.66 13.16 2.76
CA ASP A 109 -13.54 13.53 4.18
C ASP A 109 -12.11 13.31 4.69
N PHE A 110 -11.36 12.40 4.09
CA PHE A 110 -9.94 12.19 4.42
C PHE A 110 -9.01 13.20 3.73
N GLY A 111 -9.50 13.87 2.69
CA GLY A 111 -8.74 14.82 1.90
C GLY A 111 -7.73 14.17 0.96
N GLN A 112 -7.26 14.96 0.01
CA GLN A 112 -6.21 14.55 -0.92
C GLN A 112 -4.85 14.71 -0.23
N GLY A 113 -4.16 13.60 -0.01
CA GLY A 113 -2.88 13.59 0.65
C GLY A 113 -2.09 12.32 0.35
N LEU A 114 -1.03 12.11 1.09
CA LEU A 114 -0.14 10.97 0.88
C LEU A 114 -0.87 9.64 1.08
N GLY A 115 -1.68 9.53 2.13
CA GLY A 115 -2.41 8.30 2.45
C GLY A 115 -3.50 7.92 1.45
N THR A 116 -3.97 8.88 0.66
CA THR A 116 -4.98 8.68 -0.38
C THR A 116 -4.42 8.82 -1.80
N ALA A 117 -3.10 8.95 -1.93
CA ALA A 117 -2.45 9.11 -3.23
C ALA A 117 -2.63 7.88 -4.13
N ALA A 118 -2.70 6.70 -3.52
CA ALA A 118 -3.02 5.45 -4.21
C ALA A 118 -3.84 4.57 -3.27
N VAL A 119 -4.91 3.98 -3.79
CA VAL A 119 -5.90 3.23 -3.01
C VAL A 119 -6.20 1.93 -3.74
N LEU A 120 -6.32 0.82 -3.02
CA LEU A 120 -6.74 -0.46 -3.60
C LEU A 120 -8.26 -0.53 -3.68
N TRP A 121 -8.74 -0.95 -4.85
CA TRP A 121 -10.16 -1.08 -5.18
C TRP A 121 -10.47 -2.53 -5.53
N ASP A 122 -11.57 -3.06 -4.97
CA ASP A 122 -11.96 -4.45 -5.19
C ASP A 122 -12.87 -4.66 -6.41
N SER A 123 -12.97 -3.65 -7.27
CA SER A 123 -13.82 -3.60 -8.46
C SER A 123 -15.32 -3.49 -8.14
N GLY A 124 -15.69 -3.39 -6.88
CA GLY A 124 -17.05 -3.13 -6.41
C GLY A 124 -17.09 -1.81 -5.63
N ALA A 125 -17.54 -1.86 -4.39
CA ALA A 125 -17.62 -0.69 -3.51
C ALA A 125 -16.45 -0.60 -2.52
N GLY A 126 -15.63 -1.64 -2.41
CA GLY A 126 -14.58 -1.75 -1.40
C GLY A 126 -13.30 -1.02 -1.77
N LEU A 127 -12.83 -0.20 -0.84
CA LEU A 127 -11.56 0.51 -0.94
C LEU A 127 -10.72 0.23 0.30
N THR A 128 -9.43 0.02 0.11
CA THR A 128 -8.47 -0.14 1.21
C THR A 128 -7.26 0.75 0.97
N PHE A 129 -6.53 1.09 2.05
CA PHE A 129 -5.54 2.16 2.05
C PHE A 129 -4.18 1.66 2.53
N PRO A 130 -3.42 0.96 1.67
CA PRO A 130 -2.10 0.45 2.10
C PRO A 130 -1.11 1.55 2.48
N LEU A 131 -1.11 2.67 1.75
CA LEU A 131 -0.26 3.82 2.07
C LEU A 131 -0.65 4.42 3.43
N GLY A 132 -1.95 4.58 3.66
CA GLY A 132 -2.46 5.06 4.94
C GLY A 132 -2.10 4.12 6.08
N LYS A 133 -2.05 2.82 5.84
CA LYS A 133 -1.65 1.83 6.85
C LYS A 133 -0.19 1.97 7.24
N VAL A 134 0.69 2.20 6.27
CA VAL A 134 2.11 2.48 6.56
C VAL A 134 2.25 3.75 7.40
N MET A 135 1.49 4.79 7.08
CA MET A 135 1.48 6.03 7.86
C MET A 135 1.05 5.76 9.31
N LYS A 136 0.03 4.95 9.50
CA LYS A 136 -0.44 4.57 10.85
C LYS A 136 0.64 3.81 11.63
N PHE A 137 1.37 2.91 10.97
CA PHE A 137 2.46 2.21 11.62
C PHE A 137 3.55 3.20 12.07
N LEU A 138 3.93 4.12 11.19
CA LEU A 138 4.95 5.13 11.53
C LEU A 138 4.51 6.04 12.68
N GLU A 139 3.22 6.23 12.86
CA GLU A 139 2.66 7.01 13.98
C GLU A 139 2.54 6.16 15.25
N ASN A 140 1.94 4.99 15.16
CA ASN A 140 1.49 4.19 16.31
C ASN A 140 2.37 2.98 16.64
N GLY A 141 3.13 2.47 15.67
CA GLY A 141 3.97 1.30 15.86
C GLY A 141 3.30 -0.01 15.50
N ARG A 142 3.72 -1.09 16.14
CA ARG A 142 3.37 -2.47 15.78
C ARG A 142 1.90 -2.83 15.96
N GLU A 143 1.12 -2.05 16.69
CA GLU A 143 -0.33 -2.23 16.74
C GLU A 143 -0.98 -2.06 15.36
N ASP A 144 -0.31 -1.33 14.46
CA ASP A 144 -0.73 -1.15 13.07
C ASP A 144 0.10 -2.00 12.10
N SER A 145 0.39 -3.26 12.47
CA SER A 145 1.16 -4.20 11.65
C SER A 145 0.61 -4.31 10.23
N VAL A 146 1.49 -4.13 9.24
CA VAL A 146 1.11 -4.27 7.83
C VAL A 146 0.92 -5.74 7.45
N LYS A 147 1.61 -6.66 8.11
CA LYS A 147 1.41 -8.10 7.91
C LYS A 147 0.02 -8.51 8.34
N PHE A 148 -0.41 -8.10 9.53
CA PHE A 148 -1.76 -8.40 10.03
C PHE A 148 -2.84 -7.80 9.12
N PHE A 149 -2.66 -6.56 8.72
CA PHE A 149 -3.54 -5.86 7.78
C PHE A 149 -3.73 -6.66 6.49
N ALA A 150 -2.63 -7.09 5.88
CA ALA A 150 -2.67 -7.87 4.65
C ALA A 150 -3.34 -9.23 4.85
N GLN A 151 -3.03 -9.93 5.95
CA GLN A 151 -3.64 -11.23 6.26
C GLN A 151 -5.16 -11.12 6.35
N VAL A 152 -5.68 -10.11 7.02
CA VAL A 152 -7.13 -9.91 7.16
C VAL A 152 -7.78 -9.68 5.80
N LEU A 153 -7.20 -8.81 4.97
CA LEU A 153 -7.75 -8.50 3.65
C LEU A 153 -7.72 -9.69 2.70
N ILE A 154 -6.62 -10.45 2.72
CA ILE A 154 -6.47 -11.63 1.87
C ILE A 154 -7.48 -12.71 2.28
N GLU A 155 -7.63 -12.97 3.57
CA GLU A 155 -8.60 -13.95 4.07
C GLU A 155 -10.04 -13.57 3.68
N LYS A 156 -10.41 -12.30 3.81
CA LYS A 156 -11.72 -11.82 3.37
C LYS A 156 -11.91 -12.00 1.87
N SER A 157 -10.91 -11.66 1.09
CA SER A 157 -10.95 -11.81 -0.37
C SER A 157 -11.14 -13.26 -0.78
N ASN A 158 -10.51 -14.20 -0.06
CA ASN A 158 -10.53 -15.63 -0.38
C ASN A 158 -11.75 -16.35 0.23
N GLY A 159 -12.74 -15.60 0.72
CA GLY A 159 -13.98 -16.16 1.24
C GLY A 159 -13.90 -16.74 2.63
N LYS A 160 -12.86 -16.46 3.37
CA LYS A 160 -12.71 -16.85 4.77
C LYS A 160 -13.24 -15.72 5.66
N SER A 161 -14.29 -16.00 6.35
CA SER A 161 -14.90 -15.03 7.27
C SER A 161 -14.33 -15.14 8.68
#